data_df3c7f4dfcec4cfa53d20a765492dadb
#
_entry.id   df3c7f4dfcec4cfa53d20a765492dadb
#
_cell.length_a   1.000
_cell.length_b   1.000
_cell.length_c   1.000
_cell.angle_alpha   90.00
_cell.angle_beta   90.00
_cell.angle_gamma   90.00
#
_symmetry.space_group_name_H-M   'P 1'
#
loop_
_entity.id
_entity.type
_entity.pdbx_description
1 polymer ?
#
loop_
_entity_poly.entity_id
_entity_poly.type
_entity_poly.pdbx_seq_one_letter_code
_entity_poly.pdbx_strand_id
1 'polypeptide(L)'
;MNHHKIVRVRDVMNPDFDIVDGAMTVKDALMSMKHPENKCFIVEKRHEDDEFGLLLVSDVARKVLADDRAANRVNVYEIMQKPIIYVDPGMNIRYCARLLERFEITRTPVIENNEVVGIVSFTELVMGGMRDRWEGA
;
A
#
# COMPACT_ATOMS: atom_id res chain seq x y z
N MET A 1 29.71 -16.76 11.63
CA MET A 1 29.27 -16.32 10.30
C MET A 1 27.77 -16.35 10.21
N ASN A 2 27.23 -15.27 9.73
CA ASN A 2 25.78 -15.12 9.60
C ASN A 2 25.28 -15.70 8.30
N HIS A 3 24.47 -16.73 8.38
CA HIS A 3 23.86 -17.35 7.22
C HIS A 3 22.35 -17.11 7.17
N HIS A 4 21.95 -15.89 7.51
CA HIS A 4 20.55 -15.54 7.45
C HIS A 4 20.06 -15.62 6.01
N LYS A 5 18.99 -16.35 5.82
CA LYS A 5 18.28 -16.34 4.57
C LYS A 5 17.78 -14.92 4.28
N ILE A 6 18.01 -14.46 3.07
CA ILE A 6 17.44 -13.17 2.65
C ILE A 6 15.94 -13.35 2.47
N VAL A 7 15.18 -12.54 3.19
CA VAL A 7 13.73 -12.46 3.03
C VAL A 7 13.44 -11.25 2.15
N ARG A 8 12.66 -11.46 1.11
CA ARG A 8 12.31 -10.43 0.14
C ARG A 8 10.88 -9.99 0.30
N VAL A 9 10.57 -8.81 -0.19
CA VAL A 9 9.21 -8.25 -0.11
C VAL A 9 8.18 -9.26 -0.65
N ARG A 10 8.48 -9.94 -1.77
CA ARG A 10 7.57 -10.94 -2.33
C ARG A 10 7.20 -12.06 -1.36
N ASP A 11 8.07 -12.36 -0.41
CA ASP A 11 7.85 -13.46 0.56
C ASP A 11 6.84 -13.08 1.63
N VAL A 12 6.63 -11.79 1.87
CA VAL A 12 5.83 -11.30 3.00
C VAL A 12 4.67 -10.40 2.60
N MET A 13 4.69 -9.82 1.40
CA MET A 13 3.63 -8.92 0.94
C MET A 13 2.26 -9.58 0.95
N ASN A 14 1.22 -8.77 1.10
CA ASN A 14 -0.15 -9.24 0.92
C ASN A 14 -0.51 -9.12 -0.57
N PRO A 15 -0.77 -10.25 -1.26
CA PRO A 15 -1.14 -10.20 -2.67
C PRO A 15 -2.61 -9.85 -2.91
N ASP A 16 -3.40 -9.81 -1.85
CA ASP A 16 -4.83 -9.49 -1.91
C ASP A 16 -5.02 -8.03 -1.54
N PHE A 17 -5.51 -7.23 -2.45
CA PHE A 17 -5.69 -5.80 -2.24
C PHE A 17 -6.85 -5.26 -3.07
N ASP A 18 -7.31 -4.08 -2.71
CA ASP A 18 -8.41 -3.40 -3.41
C ASP A 18 -7.86 -2.41 -4.42
N ILE A 19 -8.43 -2.43 -5.62
CA ILE A 19 -8.18 -1.45 -6.67
C ILE A 19 -9.47 -0.68 -6.92
N VAL A 20 -9.38 0.64 -6.98
CA VAL A 20 -10.53 1.49 -7.27
C VAL A 20 -10.22 2.46 -8.39
N ASP A 21 -11.26 2.93 -9.06
CA ASP A 21 -11.17 4.00 -10.05
C ASP A 21 -11.15 5.34 -9.32
N GLY A 22 -10.30 6.25 -9.73
CA GLY A 22 -10.22 7.58 -9.12
C GLY A 22 -11.50 8.40 -9.27
N ALA A 23 -12.34 8.08 -10.24
CA ALA A 23 -13.63 8.75 -10.43
C ALA A 23 -14.71 8.27 -9.48
N MET A 24 -14.50 7.17 -8.75
CA MET A 24 -15.43 6.71 -7.73
C MET A 24 -15.53 7.71 -6.60
N THR A 25 -16.70 7.78 -5.95
CA THR A 25 -16.80 8.51 -4.69
C THR A 25 -16.08 7.75 -3.58
N VAL A 26 -15.63 8.47 -2.58
CA VAL A 26 -15.01 7.86 -1.39
C VAL A 26 -15.99 6.88 -0.74
N LYS A 27 -17.28 7.23 -0.68
CA LYS A 27 -18.31 6.32 -0.15
C LYS A 27 -18.32 5.00 -0.91
N ASP A 28 -18.38 5.04 -2.24
CA ASP A 28 -18.43 3.83 -3.05
C ASP A 28 -17.16 3.00 -2.91
N ALA A 29 -16.00 3.64 -2.84
CA ALA A 29 -14.76 2.95 -2.58
C ALA A 29 -14.79 2.21 -1.25
N LEU A 30 -15.21 2.88 -0.18
CA LEU A 30 -15.31 2.26 1.14
C LEU A 30 -16.29 1.09 1.15
N MET A 31 -17.43 1.22 0.48
CA MET A 31 -18.44 0.17 0.42
C MET A 31 -17.98 -1.04 -0.42
N SER A 32 -17.07 -0.83 -1.36
CA SER A 32 -16.50 -1.90 -2.19
C SER A 32 -15.32 -2.62 -1.54
N MET A 33 -14.81 -2.12 -0.43
CA MET A 33 -13.58 -2.62 0.19
C MET A 33 -13.71 -4.07 0.64
N LYS A 34 -12.79 -4.92 0.18
CA LYS A 34 -12.74 -6.35 0.50
C LYS A 34 -11.55 -6.70 1.40
N HIS A 35 -10.52 -5.86 1.42
CA HIS A 35 -9.27 -6.13 2.12
C HIS A 35 -8.89 -5.00 3.07
N PRO A 36 -9.72 -4.77 4.13
CA PRO A 36 -9.48 -3.66 5.07
C PRO A 36 -8.18 -3.80 5.86
N GLU A 37 -7.62 -5.02 5.93
CA GLU A 37 -6.34 -5.26 6.57
C GLU A 37 -5.20 -4.43 5.97
N ASN A 38 -5.30 -4.07 4.70
CA ASN A 38 -4.29 -3.25 4.03
C ASN A 38 -4.39 -1.77 4.40
N LYS A 39 -5.55 -1.33 4.87
CA LYS A 39 -5.81 0.06 5.25
C LYS A 39 -5.57 1.06 4.12
N CYS A 40 -5.72 0.60 2.87
CA CYS A 40 -5.53 1.44 1.69
C CYS A 40 -6.22 0.84 0.46
N PHE A 41 -6.32 1.68 -0.56
CA PHE A 41 -6.75 1.30 -1.90
C PHE A 41 -5.66 1.69 -2.89
N ILE A 42 -5.43 0.85 -3.88
CA ILE A 42 -4.70 1.24 -5.09
C ILE A 42 -5.69 1.96 -5.99
N VAL A 43 -5.27 3.09 -6.55
CA VAL A 43 -6.09 3.82 -7.52
C VAL A 43 -5.54 3.53 -8.91
N GLU A 44 -6.40 3.07 -9.81
CA GLU A 44 -6.01 2.65 -11.15
C GLU A 44 -5.39 3.79 -11.95
N LYS A 45 -4.50 3.43 -12.86
CA LYS A 45 -4.06 4.32 -13.92
C LYS A 45 -5.26 4.66 -14.82
N ARG A 46 -5.34 5.91 -15.28
CA ARG A 46 -6.37 6.34 -16.23
C ARG A 46 -6.05 5.91 -17.65
N HIS A 47 -4.76 5.71 -17.96
CA HIS A 47 -4.26 5.28 -19.25
C HIS A 47 -2.86 4.68 -19.08
N GLU A 48 -2.30 4.13 -20.14
CA GLU A 48 -1.04 3.39 -20.08
C GLU A 48 0.13 4.19 -19.53
N ASP A 49 0.22 5.47 -19.85
CA ASP A 49 1.31 6.33 -19.44
C ASP A 49 1.06 7.05 -18.11
N ASP A 50 -0.05 6.74 -17.45
CA ASP A 50 -0.38 7.33 -16.15
C ASP A 50 0.34 6.63 -15.01
N GLU A 51 0.27 7.24 -13.83
CA GLU A 51 0.77 6.69 -12.58
C GLU A 51 -0.36 6.08 -11.78
N PHE A 52 -0.06 5.08 -10.97
CA PHE A 52 -0.98 4.60 -9.94
C PHE A 52 -1.11 5.65 -8.84
N GLY A 53 -2.27 5.69 -8.21
CA GLY A 53 -2.48 6.45 -6.99
C GLY A 53 -2.61 5.52 -5.78
N LEU A 54 -2.58 6.09 -4.61
CA LEU A 54 -2.79 5.39 -3.34
C LEU A 54 -3.72 6.22 -2.47
N LEU A 55 -4.77 5.58 -1.97
CA LEU A 55 -5.67 6.19 -1.01
C LEU A 55 -5.56 5.45 0.31
N LEU A 56 -5.05 6.11 1.33
CA LEU A 56 -4.98 5.54 2.68
C LEU A 56 -6.30 5.77 3.42
N VAL A 57 -6.70 4.81 4.25
CA VAL A 57 -7.84 5.00 5.15
C VAL A 57 -7.60 6.23 6.03
N SER A 58 -6.36 6.47 6.45
CA SER A 58 -6.02 7.67 7.21
C SER A 58 -6.22 8.97 6.42
N ASP A 59 -6.06 8.95 5.09
CA ASP A 59 -6.35 10.12 4.25
C ASP A 59 -7.84 10.43 4.27
N VAL A 60 -8.68 9.39 4.25
CA VAL A 60 -10.14 9.56 4.36
C VAL A 60 -10.50 10.19 5.71
N ALA A 61 -9.88 9.70 6.78
CA ALA A 61 -10.13 10.25 8.11
C ALA A 61 -9.75 11.72 8.19
N ARG A 62 -8.58 12.09 7.66
CA ARG A 62 -8.08 13.47 7.74
C ARG A 62 -8.78 14.43 6.78
N LYS A 63 -9.02 13.99 5.55
CA LYS A 63 -9.45 14.89 4.46
C LYS A 63 -10.96 14.88 4.21
N VAL A 64 -11.67 13.89 4.74
CA VAL A 64 -13.11 13.79 4.58
C VAL A 64 -13.80 13.86 5.95
N LEU A 65 -13.52 12.93 6.85
CA LEU A 65 -14.18 12.86 8.15
C LEU A 65 -13.89 14.08 9.01
N ALA A 66 -12.61 14.41 9.19
CA ALA A 66 -12.20 15.54 10.04
C ALA A 66 -12.67 16.89 9.46
N ASP A 67 -12.74 17.00 8.14
CA ASP A 67 -13.18 18.21 7.45
C ASP A 67 -14.70 18.29 7.27
N ASP A 68 -15.44 17.35 7.84
CA ASP A 68 -16.90 17.28 7.77
C ASP A 68 -17.42 17.31 6.32
N ARG A 69 -16.71 16.66 5.41
CA ARG A 69 -17.11 16.51 4.02
C ARG A 69 -17.97 15.25 3.86
N ALA A 70 -18.91 15.30 2.92
CA ALA A 70 -19.75 14.15 2.64
C ALA A 70 -18.99 13.14 1.74
N ALA A 71 -18.81 11.92 2.22
CA ALA A 71 -18.07 10.88 1.48
C ALA A 71 -18.68 10.57 0.10
N ASN A 72 -19.98 10.79 -0.08
CA ASN A 72 -20.65 10.58 -1.37
C ASN A 72 -20.52 11.77 -2.33
N ARG A 73 -19.80 12.82 -1.93
CA ARG A 73 -19.55 14.02 -2.75
C ARG A 73 -18.07 14.28 -2.97
N VAL A 74 -17.21 13.41 -2.50
CA VAL A 74 -15.77 13.51 -2.68
C VAL A 74 -15.33 12.33 -3.55
N ASN A 75 -14.64 12.63 -4.64
CA ASN A 75 -14.07 11.60 -5.50
C ASN A 75 -12.71 11.17 -4.96
N VAL A 76 -12.37 9.91 -5.19
CA VAL A 76 -11.09 9.34 -4.75
C VAL A 76 -9.91 10.17 -5.25
N TYR A 77 -9.94 10.62 -6.52
CA TYR A 77 -8.83 11.39 -7.09
C TYR A 77 -8.57 12.71 -6.36
N GLU A 78 -9.57 13.26 -5.64
CA GLU A 78 -9.39 14.53 -4.94
C GLU A 78 -8.50 14.41 -3.71
N ILE A 79 -8.40 13.22 -3.12
CA ILE A 79 -7.71 13.02 -1.84
C ILE A 79 -6.61 11.97 -1.91
N MET A 80 -6.43 11.28 -3.03
CA MET A 80 -5.40 10.25 -3.20
C MET A 80 -4.00 10.87 -3.23
N GLN A 81 -3.01 10.03 -2.95
CA GLN A 81 -1.61 10.36 -3.15
C GLN A 81 -1.19 9.92 -4.55
N LYS A 82 -0.50 10.80 -5.27
CA LYS A 82 -0.02 10.54 -6.63
C LYS A 82 1.00 11.60 -7.02
N PRO A 83 2.20 11.24 -7.51
CA PRO A 83 2.68 9.87 -7.65
C PRO A 83 2.93 9.19 -6.32
N ILE A 84 3.13 7.88 -6.35
CA ILE A 84 3.30 7.07 -5.15
C ILE A 84 4.75 6.57 -5.04
N ILE A 85 5.16 6.27 -3.80
CA ILE A 85 6.36 5.51 -3.54
C ILE A 85 5.97 4.04 -3.63
N TYR A 86 6.79 3.22 -4.26
CA TYR A 86 6.56 1.79 -4.35
C TYR A 86 7.88 1.03 -4.29
N VAL A 87 7.81 -0.27 -4.06
CA VAL A 87 8.98 -1.12 -3.96
C VAL A 87 8.89 -2.28 -4.94
N ASP A 88 10.05 -2.83 -5.29
CA ASP A 88 10.16 -4.02 -6.12
C ASP A 88 9.95 -5.27 -5.25
N PRO A 89 9.30 -6.32 -5.76
CA PRO A 89 9.11 -7.55 -4.99
C PRO A 89 10.41 -8.25 -4.61
N GLY A 90 11.49 -8.01 -5.34
CA GLY A 90 12.80 -8.57 -5.05
C GLY A 90 13.58 -7.84 -3.96
N MET A 91 13.09 -6.74 -3.45
CA MET A 91 13.77 -5.96 -2.42
C MET A 91 13.90 -6.76 -1.13
N ASN A 92 15.08 -6.69 -0.50
CA ASN A 92 15.29 -7.23 0.84
C ASN A 92 14.41 -6.46 1.83
N ILE A 93 13.70 -7.17 2.72
CA ILE A 93 12.78 -6.53 3.68
C ILE A 93 13.46 -5.51 4.57
N ARG A 94 14.75 -5.68 4.86
CA ARG A 94 15.51 -4.72 5.66
C ARG A 94 15.55 -3.36 4.98
N TYR A 95 15.79 -3.35 3.68
CA TYR A 95 15.84 -2.10 2.90
C TYR A 95 14.43 -1.53 2.74
N CYS A 96 13.42 -2.38 2.61
CA CYS A 96 12.04 -1.92 2.58
C CYS A 96 11.66 -1.20 3.88
N ALA A 97 12.02 -1.79 5.03
CA ALA A 97 11.76 -1.16 6.33
C ALA A 97 12.45 0.19 6.44
N ARG A 98 13.71 0.29 5.98
CA ARG A 98 14.46 1.55 5.98
C ARG A 98 13.82 2.60 5.08
N LEU A 99 13.30 2.16 3.93
CA LEU A 99 12.62 3.06 2.99
C LEU A 99 11.34 3.62 3.60
N LEU A 100 10.52 2.76 4.22
CA LEU A 100 9.29 3.20 4.88
C LEU A 100 9.60 4.20 5.99
N GLU A 101 10.60 3.92 6.81
CA GLU A 101 11.02 4.82 7.89
C GLU A 101 11.51 6.16 7.34
N ARG A 102 12.34 6.12 6.31
CA ARG A 102 12.93 7.32 5.71
C ARG A 102 11.88 8.27 5.14
N PHE A 103 10.85 7.73 4.50
CA PHE A 103 9.79 8.53 3.88
C PHE A 103 8.59 8.74 4.81
N GLU A 104 8.70 8.29 6.05
CA GLU A 104 7.63 8.47 7.06
C GLU A 104 6.29 7.91 6.58
N ILE A 105 6.32 6.76 5.93
CA ILE A 105 5.14 6.03 5.48
C ILE A 105 5.09 4.67 6.18
N THR A 106 3.90 4.09 6.29
CA THR A 106 3.70 2.83 7.01
C THR A 106 3.48 1.65 6.08
N ARG A 107 3.20 1.92 4.82
CA ARG A 107 2.90 0.90 3.80
C ARG A 107 3.20 1.43 2.43
N THR A 108 3.36 0.51 1.50
CA THR A 108 3.68 0.86 0.12
C THR A 108 3.16 -0.23 -0.83
N PRO A 109 2.75 0.14 -2.04
CA PRO A 109 2.49 -0.84 -3.08
C PRO A 109 3.78 -1.54 -3.51
N VAL A 110 3.63 -2.78 -3.94
CA VAL A 110 4.68 -3.57 -4.55
C VAL A 110 4.35 -3.65 -6.04
N ILE A 111 5.25 -3.18 -6.88
CA ILE A 111 5.02 -3.09 -8.32
C ILE A 111 6.09 -3.88 -9.06
N GLU A 112 5.64 -4.70 -10.02
CA GLU A 112 6.50 -5.46 -10.93
C GLU A 112 5.92 -5.36 -12.32
N ASN A 113 6.78 -5.03 -13.30
CA ASN A 113 6.36 -4.90 -14.70
C ASN A 113 5.16 -3.95 -14.88
N ASN A 114 5.19 -2.81 -14.20
CA ASN A 114 4.13 -1.80 -14.25
C ASN A 114 2.78 -2.25 -13.70
N GLU A 115 2.76 -3.34 -12.94
CA GLU A 115 1.54 -3.83 -12.29
C GLU A 115 1.73 -3.94 -10.79
N VAL A 116 0.69 -3.61 -10.04
CA VAL A 116 0.69 -3.81 -8.59
C VAL A 116 0.51 -5.29 -8.32
N VAL A 117 1.44 -5.88 -7.57
CA VAL A 117 1.40 -7.31 -7.23
C VAL A 117 1.12 -7.54 -5.75
N GLY A 118 1.14 -6.51 -4.93
CA GLY A 118 0.86 -6.64 -3.51
C GLY A 118 0.97 -5.32 -2.76
N ILE A 119 0.71 -5.40 -1.48
CA ILE A 119 0.89 -4.32 -0.51
C ILE A 119 1.79 -4.86 0.59
N VAL A 120 2.73 -4.04 1.05
CA VAL A 120 3.57 -4.37 2.19
C VAL A 120 3.54 -3.23 3.20
N SER A 121 3.42 -3.58 4.47
CA SER A 121 3.47 -2.63 5.58
C SER A 121 4.49 -3.10 6.61
N PHE A 122 4.77 -2.27 7.62
CA PHE A 122 5.61 -2.69 8.73
C PHE A 122 5.11 -4.01 9.35
N THR A 123 3.79 -4.19 9.42
CA THR A 123 3.22 -5.42 9.99
C THR A 123 3.66 -6.66 9.22
N GLU A 124 3.54 -6.67 7.88
CA GLU A 124 3.97 -7.81 7.08
C GLU A 124 5.48 -8.02 7.15
N LEU A 125 6.26 -6.93 7.19
CA LEU A 125 7.72 -7.06 7.30
C LEU A 125 8.12 -7.74 8.60
N VAL A 126 7.49 -7.38 9.71
CA VAL A 126 7.81 -7.93 11.02
C VAL A 126 7.22 -9.33 11.19
N MET A 127 5.92 -9.50 10.94
CA MET A 127 5.25 -10.78 11.19
C MET A 127 5.66 -11.83 10.17
N GLY A 128 5.63 -11.49 8.89
CA GLY A 128 6.04 -12.43 7.84
C GLY A 128 7.54 -12.62 7.77
N GLY A 129 8.29 -11.55 7.99
CA GLY A 129 9.74 -11.57 7.86
C GLY A 129 10.44 -12.06 9.12
N MET A 130 10.19 -11.41 10.24
CA MET A 130 10.94 -11.71 11.47
C MET A 130 10.35 -12.86 12.27
N ARG A 131 9.03 -12.85 12.49
CA ARG A 131 8.40 -13.91 13.28
C ARG A 131 8.39 -15.25 12.56
N ASP A 132 7.98 -15.26 11.29
CA ASP A 132 7.69 -16.51 10.58
C ASP A 132 8.89 -17.07 9.81
N ARG A 133 9.83 -16.20 9.38
CA ARG A 133 10.92 -16.61 8.48
C ARG A 133 12.32 -16.28 8.96
N TRP A 134 12.46 -15.53 10.04
CA TRP A 134 13.77 -15.09 10.49
C TRP A 134 14.50 -16.20 11.22
N GLU A 135 15.56 -16.70 10.61
CA GLU A 135 16.42 -17.71 11.21
C GLU A 135 17.61 -17.03 11.88
N GLY A 136 17.94 -17.44 13.10
CA GLY A 136 19.10 -16.96 13.83
C GLY A 136 18.92 -15.57 14.46
N ALA A 137 17.71 -15.18 14.70
CA ALA A 137 17.42 -13.92 15.39
C ALA A 137 17.89 -13.94 16.84
#